data_4b8df48612e80e9a029b5cc7eeda64b1
#
_entry.id   4b8df48612e80e9a029b5cc7eeda64b1
#
_cell.length_a   1.000
_cell.length_b   1.000
_cell.length_c   1.000
_cell.angle_alpha   90.00
_cell.angle_beta   90.00
_cell.angle_gamma   90.00
#
_symmetry.space_group_name_H-M   'P 1'
#
loop_
_entity.id
_entity.type
_entity.pdbx_description
1 polymer ?
#
loop_
_entity_poly.entity_id
_entity_poly.type
_entity_poly.pdbx_seq_one_letter_code
_entity_poly.pdbx_strand_id
1 'polypeptide(L)'
;MKMPGLSSRLALLALGSAIALPLGPSAAFAEDKVSVAVNTMQIFSSLDPAKVTDYTGYMAIVNMYDGLTTVNAKGEIVPHLAKSWDISEDGLTYTFHLRDDAKFQDGTAVKAADLVWSIQRLLGINKGPSNLIVGVLKPENVTAPDDATLVMKIERQFSPFMAATPLMMAMNKTLIEASAKPEDKWGEAYVGEHSAGSGPYKLVSYNRSADMVIARNADYFLGWTKGKPIDEVRFVQTSDDATVKALAEKGELGLSSHGLGNDTYESIGRMKNYKLIQTRTAGGFVIKLNTKVYPTDDVHVRRAIAYATDYKTIQEVIYPGFDMKGPLSDAFKDAHNGDIQPGVYDLEKAKEELAKSKYAGQKITLVNSYVASLAFEAEVALLLQSSLEQIGITLDIKPEPWNRIVELSSKPDTTPASTQVNISPTYPSPDAMFYNQYHSKASGTWMSMEWLQNAEIDGLIDKVRATTDVGEQNATYKELQTKIADLQPDVWAVAPNRRYAANKCLQGYEFIPMQSWDLNFSNFHWDCKAE
;
A
#
# COMPACT_ATOMS: atom_id res chain seq x y z
N MET A 1 56.58 7.58 63.60
CA MET A 1 56.73 7.72 65.05
C MET A 1 55.55 7.03 65.70
N LYS A 2 55.86 5.89 66.32
CA LYS A 2 55.19 5.16 67.40
C LYS A 2 53.69 4.99 67.48
N MET A 3 53.24 3.77 67.37
CA MET A 3 52.09 3.16 68.08
C MET A 3 52.21 3.35 69.60
N PRO A 4 51.19 3.12 70.46
CA PRO A 4 50.64 1.82 70.83
C PRO A 4 49.09 1.86 70.95
N GLY A 5 48.32 0.78 70.89
CA GLY A 5 48.28 -0.52 71.47
C GLY A 5 47.50 -0.60 72.79
N LEU A 6 46.36 -1.33 72.80
CA LEU A 6 45.92 -2.26 73.88
C LEU A 6 44.45 -2.68 73.67
N SER A 7 44.24 -3.90 73.40
CA SER A 7 43.55 -5.06 73.95
C SER A 7 42.63 -4.93 75.19
N SER A 8 41.40 -5.50 75.11
CA SER A 8 40.72 -6.30 76.14
C SER A 8 39.40 -6.88 75.60
N ARG A 9 39.24 -7.99 75.73
CA ARG A 9 38.56 -9.28 75.89
C ARG A 9 37.12 -9.22 76.50
N LEU A 10 36.32 -10.20 75.99
CA LEU A 10 35.14 -10.93 76.60
C LEU A 10 33.81 -10.12 76.63
N ALA A 11 32.69 -10.70 76.11
CA ALA A 11 32.03 -11.95 76.51
C ALA A 11 30.98 -12.37 75.50
N LEU A 12 30.81 -13.69 75.33
CA LEU A 12 29.69 -14.34 74.60
C LEU A 12 28.37 -14.14 75.33
N LEU A 13 27.32 -13.78 74.58
CA LEU A 13 25.91 -14.16 74.90
C LEU A 13 25.22 -14.48 73.61
N ALA A 14 24.91 -15.75 73.40
CA ALA A 14 24.11 -16.26 72.31
C ALA A 14 22.63 -15.98 72.61
N LEU A 15 21.99 -15.16 71.80
CA LEU A 15 20.51 -15.11 71.69
C LEU A 15 20.18 -15.42 70.25
N GLY A 16 19.59 -16.59 70.01
CA GLY A 16 19.03 -16.98 68.72
C GLY A 16 17.80 -16.13 68.40
N SER A 17 17.93 -15.25 67.44
CA SER A 17 16.82 -14.61 66.76
C SER A 17 16.72 -15.18 65.36
N ALA A 18 15.65 -15.93 65.11
CA ALA A 18 15.26 -16.39 63.79
C ALA A 18 14.93 -15.14 62.93
N ILE A 19 15.86 -14.78 62.02
CA ILE A 19 15.61 -13.76 61.00
C ILE A 19 14.78 -14.41 59.90
N ALA A 20 13.47 -14.16 59.89
CA ALA A 20 12.64 -14.39 58.71
C ALA A 20 13.12 -13.44 57.62
N LEU A 21 13.81 -13.98 56.59
CA LEU A 21 14.12 -13.30 55.35
C LEU A 21 12.76 -12.96 54.67
N PRO A 22 12.47 -11.68 54.36
CA PRO A 22 11.37 -11.40 53.48
C PRO A 22 11.68 -11.99 52.11
N LEU A 23 10.79 -12.84 51.60
CA LEU A 23 10.76 -13.20 50.18
C LEU A 23 10.61 -11.88 49.42
N GLY A 24 11.70 -11.41 48.86
CA GLY A 24 11.70 -10.28 47.90
C GLY A 24 10.76 -10.59 46.77
N PRO A 25 10.11 -9.57 46.17
CA PRO A 25 9.27 -9.77 45.00
C PRO A 25 10.12 -10.49 43.95
N SER A 26 9.60 -11.60 43.41
CA SER A 26 10.16 -12.25 42.22
C SER A 26 10.44 -11.18 41.19
N ALA A 27 11.69 -10.99 40.82
CA ALA A 27 12.03 -10.20 39.66
C ALA A 27 11.24 -10.82 38.49
N ALA A 28 10.18 -10.18 38.11
CA ALA A 28 9.54 -10.48 36.83
C ALA A 28 10.64 -10.33 35.80
N PHE A 29 11.06 -11.44 35.21
CA PHE A 29 11.95 -11.40 34.06
C PHE A 29 11.24 -10.48 33.04
N ALA A 30 11.84 -9.35 32.72
CA ALA A 30 11.37 -8.53 31.63
C ALA A 30 11.38 -9.45 30.40
N GLU A 31 10.19 -9.72 29.88
CA GLU A 31 10.06 -10.52 28.67
C GLU A 31 10.85 -9.81 27.57
N ASP A 32 11.79 -10.51 26.94
CA ASP A 32 12.64 -9.91 25.92
C ASP A 32 11.78 -9.28 24.83
N LYS A 33 11.89 -7.95 24.67
CA LYS A 33 11.19 -7.20 23.64
C LYS A 33 11.53 -7.76 22.26
N VAL A 34 10.51 -7.94 21.42
CA VAL A 34 10.69 -8.29 20.01
C VAL A 34 10.70 -7.00 19.18
N SER A 35 11.88 -6.65 18.68
CA SER A 35 12.05 -5.54 17.73
C SER A 35 12.49 -6.08 16.38
N VAL A 36 11.85 -5.61 15.30
CA VAL A 36 12.14 -6.05 13.94
C VAL A 36 12.39 -4.87 13.02
N ALA A 37 13.41 -4.97 12.16
CA ALA A 37 13.59 -4.03 11.07
C ALA A 37 12.78 -4.48 9.85
N VAL A 38 12.08 -3.53 9.23
CA VAL A 38 11.35 -3.71 7.96
C VAL A 38 11.95 -2.77 6.93
N ASN A 39 12.48 -3.32 5.85
CA ASN A 39 13.05 -2.50 4.80
C ASN A 39 11.97 -1.83 3.95
N THR A 40 12.13 -0.55 3.67
CA THR A 40 11.35 0.20 2.69
C THR A 40 12.26 0.82 1.64
N MET A 41 11.85 0.74 0.36
CA MET A 41 12.65 1.27 -0.77
C MET A 41 12.44 2.77 -0.98
N GLN A 42 11.36 3.32 -0.43
CA GLN A 42 10.93 4.69 -0.63
C GLN A 42 10.63 5.35 0.71
N ILE A 43 10.65 6.69 0.74
CA ILE A 43 10.19 7.47 1.88
C ILE A 43 8.69 7.34 2.05
N PHE A 44 8.21 7.56 3.27
CA PHE A 44 6.77 7.72 3.50
C PHE A 44 6.32 9.07 2.93
N SER A 45 5.43 9.04 1.94
CA SER A 45 4.92 10.24 1.28
C SER A 45 4.14 11.13 2.25
N SER A 46 3.39 10.52 3.15
CA SER A 46 2.64 11.16 4.24
C SER A 46 2.30 10.15 5.32
N LEU A 47 2.15 10.62 6.57
CA LEU A 47 1.52 9.87 7.67
C LEU A 47 0.04 10.23 7.84
N ASP A 48 -0.49 11.11 7.01
CA ASP A 48 -1.89 11.57 7.04
C ASP A 48 -2.79 10.64 6.20
N PRO A 49 -3.74 9.92 6.83
CA PRO A 49 -4.66 9.02 6.11
C PRO A 49 -5.44 9.70 4.98
N ALA A 50 -5.70 11.02 5.08
CA ALA A 50 -6.40 11.77 4.05
C ALA A 50 -5.55 12.13 2.82
N LYS A 51 -4.24 11.83 2.84
CA LYS A 51 -3.32 12.21 1.76
C LYS A 51 -2.60 11.02 1.12
N VAL A 52 -2.57 9.88 1.79
CA VAL A 52 -1.84 8.68 1.34
C VAL A 52 -2.48 8.10 0.08
N THR A 53 -1.64 7.78 -0.91
CA THR A 53 -2.06 7.14 -2.17
C THR A 53 -1.16 5.99 -2.59
N ASP A 54 0.02 5.85 -1.97
CA ASP A 54 1.05 4.91 -2.37
C ASP A 54 1.28 3.79 -1.34
N TYR A 55 1.97 2.74 -1.79
CA TYR A 55 2.22 1.52 -1.03
C TYR A 55 2.90 1.78 0.32
N THR A 56 3.97 2.59 0.32
CA THR A 56 4.75 2.86 1.54
C THR A 56 3.93 3.67 2.54
N GLY A 57 3.18 4.68 2.07
CA GLY A 57 2.29 5.47 2.92
C GLY A 57 1.20 4.61 3.57
N TYR A 58 0.55 3.72 2.81
CA TYR A 58 -0.42 2.77 3.38
C TYR A 58 0.22 1.83 4.40
N MET A 59 1.45 1.36 4.19
CA MET A 59 2.18 0.55 5.17
C MET A 59 2.31 1.25 6.54
N ALA A 60 2.48 2.57 6.56
CA ALA A 60 2.51 3.33 7.80
C ALA A 60 1.12 3.41 8.45
N ILE A 61 0.10 3.87 7.69
CA ILE A 61 -1.21 4.22 8.27
C ILE A 61 -2.02 3.01 8.71
N VAL A 62 -1.91 1.85 8.07
CA VAL A 62 -2.62 0.62 8.48
C VAL A 62 -2.19 0.09 9.85
N ASN A 63 -1.03 0.54 10.34
CA ASN A 63 -0.54 0.20 11.68
C ASN A 63 -0.92 1.23 12.74
N MET A 64 -1.17 2.49 12.34
CA MET A 64 -1.42 3.59 13.27
C MET A 64 -2.89 3.98 13.39
N TYR A 65 -3.70 3.63 12.41
CA TYR A 65 -5.11 4.01 12.32
C TYR A 65 -6.00 2.80 12.05
N ASP A 66 -7.26 2.87 12.48
CA ASP A 66 -8.29 1.88 12.17
C ASP A 66 -9.36 2.50 11.28
N GLY A 67 -9.76 1.75 10.25
CA GLY A 67 -10.86 2.09 9.37
C GLY A 67 -12.22 1.79 10.00
N LEU A 68 -13.28 2.35 9.44
CA LEU A 68 -14.65 2.04 9.82
C LEU A 68 -14.93 0.53 9.70
N THR A 69 -14.45 -0.08 8.64
CA THR A 69 -14.40 -1.54 8.41
C THR A 69 -12.98 -1.96 8.06
N THR A 70 -12.74 -3.25 7.82
CA THR A 70 -11.46 -3.74 7.29
C THR A 70 -11.68 -4.79 6.21
N VAL A 71 -10.58 -5.34 5.67
CA VAL A 71 -10.59 -6.33 4.58
C VAL A 71 -9.92 -7.60 5.07
N ASN A 72 -10.51 -8.75 4.80
CA ASN A 72 -9.89 -10.04 5.04
C ASN A 72 -9.08 -10.56 3.84
N ALA A 73 -8.42 -11.70 3.99
CA ALA A 73 -7.59 -12.30 2.93
C ALA A 73 -8.36 -12.72 1.67
N LYS A 74 -9.69 -12.81 1.75
CA LYS A 74 -10.55 -13.09 0.58
C LYS A 74 -10.96 -11.81 -0.17
N GLY A 75 -10.61 -10.62 0.33
CA GLY A 75 -11.05 -9.34 -0.21
C GLY A 75 -12.45 -8.92 0.25
N GLU A 76 -13.02 -9.60 1.25
CA GLU A 76 -14.34 -9.27 1.78
C GLU A 76 -14.24 -8.14 2.81
N ILE A 77 -15.21 -7.22 2.78
CA ILE A 77 -15.36 -6.19 3.82
C ILE A 77 -15.91 -6.84 5.08
N VAL A 78 -15.20 -6.69 6.18
CA VAL A 78 -15.54 -7.28 7.48
C VAL A 78 -15.58 -6.23 8.58
N PRO A 79 -16.29 -6.50 9.71
CA PRO A 79 -16.35 -5.59 10.86
C PRO A 79 -14.97 -5.17 11.38
N HIS A 80 -14.87 -3.91 11.83
CA HIS A 80 -13.69 -3.38 12.50
C HIS A 80 -14.08 -2.36 13.58
N LEU A 81 -14.00 -1.04 13.37
CA LEU A 81 -14.59 -0.06 14.28
C LEU A 81 -16.13 -0.15 14.28
N ALA A 82 -16.73 -0.37 13.12
CA ALA A 82 -18.13 -0.80 13.03
C ALA A 82 -18.22 -2.31 13.25
N LYS A 83 -19.03 -2.73 14.21
CA LYS A 83 -19.34 -4.15 14.46
C LYS A 83 -20.41 -4.71 13.52
N SER A 84 -21.25 -3.85 12.95
CA SER A 84 -22.27 -4.16 11.95
C SER A 84 -22.72 -2.90 11.23
N TRP A 85 -23.51 -3.07 10.16
CA TRP A 85 -24.12 -1.97 9.41
C TRP A 85 -25.43 -2.42 8.75
N ASP A 86 -26.31 -1.45 8.52
CA ASP A 86 -27.54 -1.60 7.76
C ASP A 86 -27.49 -0.71 6.52
N ILE A 87 -28.08 -1.18 5.43
CA ILE A 87 -28.20 -0.43 4.18
C ILE A 87 -29.70 -0.32 3.87
N SER A 88 -30.20 0.90 3.60
CA SER A 88 -31.57 1.11 3.22
C SER A 88 -31.93 0.44 1.90
N GLU A 89 -33.21 0.15 1.68
CA GLU A 89 -33.71 -0.54 0.47
C GLU A 89 -33.33 0.19 -0.83
N ASP A 90 -33.26 1.52 -0.80
CA ASP A 90 -32.84 2.34 -1.92
C ASP A 90 -31.31 2.36 -2.14
N GLY A 91 -30.55 1.75 -1.23
CA GLY A 91 -29.10 1.71 -1.28
C GLY A 91 -28.42 3.06 -1.03
N LEU A 92 -29.14 4.05 -0.49
CA LEU A 92 -28.61 5.41 -0.34
C LEU A 92 -28.21 5.76 1.09
N THR A 93 -28.74 5.06 2.12
CA THR A 93 -28.43 5.32 3.52
C THR A 93 -27.70 4.12 4.13
N TYR A 94 -26.56 4.39 4.74
CA TYR A 94 -25.72 3.42 5.43
C TYR A 94 -25.65 3.79 6.89
N THR A 95 -26.10 2.90 7.77
CA THR A 95 -26.06 3.06 9.23
C THR A 95 -25.07 2.09 9.83
N PHE A 96 -23.99 2.58 10.41
CA PHE A 96 -22.93 1.78 11.03
C PHE A 96 -23.06 1.81 12.54
N HIS A 97 -23.04 0.63 13.17
CA HIS A 97 -23.07 0.43 14.60
C HIS A 97 -21.65 0.20 15.11
N LEU A 98 -21.12 1.18 15.84
CA LEU A 98 -19.76 1.15 16.33
C LEU A 98 -19.63 0.25 17.56
N ARG A 99 -18.43 -0.27 17.77
CA ARG A 99 -18.02 -0.93 19.00
C ARG A 99 -17.83 0.12 20.12
N ASP A 100 -17.95 -0.30 21.36
CA ASP A 100 -17.87 0.57 22.54
C ASP A 100 -16.54 0.46 23.30
N ASP A 101 -15.66 -0.49 22.89
CA ASP A 101 -14.37 -0.76 23.51
C ASP A 101 -13.18 -0.13 22.76
N ALA A 102 -13.40 0.47 21.57
CA ALA A 102 -12.35 1.11 20.81
C ALA A 102 -11.82 2.38 21.48
N LYS A 103 -10.50 2.52 21.52
CA LYS A 103 -9.82 3.68 22.10
C LYS A 103 -8.76 4.23 21.16
N PHE A 104 -8.61 5.53 21.14
CA PHE A 104 -7.45 6.17 20.56
C PHE A 104 -6.18 5.83 21.34
N GLN A 105 -5.03 6.09 20.74
CA GLN A 105 -3.72 5.78 21.31
C GLN A 105 -3.41 6.56 22.60
N ASP A 106 -4.13 7.65 22.90
CA ASP A 106 -4.07 8.41 24.16
C ASP A 106 -4.98 7.86 25.25
N GLY A 107 -5.77 6.81 24.96
CA GLY A 107 -6.69 6.15 25.87
C GLY A 107 -8.12 6.69 25.85
N THR A 108 -8.41 7.77 25.11
CA THR A 108 -9.77 8.30 24.94
C THR A 108 -10.62 7.39 24.07
N ALA A 109 -11.92 7.29 24.34
CA ALA A 109 -12.84 6.44 23.58
C ALA A 109 -13.04 6.98 22.15
N VAL A 110 -13.10 6.08 21.16
CA VAL A 110 -13.52 6.41 19.80
C VAL A 110 -15.03 6.50 19.75
N LYS A 111 -15.57 7.63 19.28
CA LYS A 111 -16.99 7.89 19.15
C LYS A 111 -17.39 8.15 17.70
N ALA A 112 -18.68 8.00 17.39
CA ALA A 112 -19.21 8.29 16.07
C ALA A 112 -18.94 9.74 15.62
N ALA A 113 -18.93 10.69 16.56
CA ALA A 113 -18.59 12.10 16.28
C ALA A 113 -17.14 12.27 15.75
N ASP A 114 -16.19 11.43 16.19
CA ASP A 114 -14.81 11.45 15.70
C ASP A 114 -14.75 10.96 14.25
N LEU A 115 -15.52 9.91 13.91
CA LEU A 115 -15.65 9.42 12.53
C LEU A 115 -16.34 10.43 11.63
N VAL A 116 -17.40 11.12 12.11
CA VAL A 116 -18.02 12.22 11.36
C VAL A 116 -16.96 13.27 10.99
N TRP A 117 -16.20 13.74 11.99
CA TRP A 117 -15.13 14.72 11.75
C TRP A 117 -14.04 14.20 10.81
N SER A 118 -13.60 12.94 10.99
CA SER A 118 -12.56 12.32 10.17
C SER A 118 -12.96 12.21 8.70
N ILE A 119 -14.22 11.83 8.42
CA ILE A 119 -14.76 11.72 7.06
C ILE A 119 -14.97 13.13 6.47
N GLN A 120 -15.45 14.10 7.25
CA GLN A 120 -15.55 15.49 6.82
C GLN A 120 -14.17 16.09 6.52
N ARG A 121 -13.16 15.75 7.32
CA ARG A 121 -11.76 16.12 7.07
C ARG A 121 -11.24 15.51 5.77
N LEU A 122 -11.48 14.21 5.55
CA LEU A 122 -11.11 13.52 4.31
C LEU A 122 -11.69 14.21 3.08
N LEU A 123 -12.99 14.50 3.12
CA LEU A 123 -13.69 15.21 2.04
C LEU A 123 -13.19 16.66 1.87
N GLY A 124 -12.91 17.35 3.00
CA GLY A 124 -12.47 18.74 3.00
C GLY A 124 -11.04 18.95 2.49
N ILE A 125 -10.14 18.00 2.76
CA ILE A 125 -8.77 17.99 2.20
C ILE A 125 -8.80 17.66 0.72
N ASN A 126 -9.73 16.82 0.30
CA ASN A 126 -9.94 16.43 -1.10
C ASN A 126 -8.66 15.93 -1.79
N LYS A 127 -7.94 15.03 -1.10
CA LYS A 127 -6.74 14.34 -1.58
C LYS A 127 -6.79 12.86 -1.20
N GLY A 128 -5.86 12.05 -1.70
CA GLY A 128 -5.76 10.65 -1.32
C GLY A 128 -7.08 9.89 -1.53
N PRO A 129 -7.55 9.12 -0.51
CA PRO A 129 -8.73 8.28 -0.63
C PRO A 129 -10.05 9.02 -0.85
N SER A 130 -10.10 10.35 -0.66
CA SER A 130 -11.32 11.14 -0.90
C SER A 130 -11.85 10.99 -2.33
N ASN A 131 -10.95 10.74 -3.31
CA ASN A 131 -11.32 10.54 -4.71
C ASN A 131 -12.35 9.42 -4.92
N LEU A 132 -12.46 8.48 -3.98
CA LEU A 132 -13.42 7.37 -4.05
C LEU A 132 -14.85 7.83 -3.75
N ILE A 133 -15.01 8.84 -2.92
CA ILE A 133 -16.32 9.23 -2.36
C ILE A 133 -16.72 10.67 -2.67
N VAL A 134 -15.80 11.49 -3.21
CA VAL A 134 -16.11 12.85 -3.70
C VAL A 134 -17.15 12.78 -4.82
N GLY A 135 -18.21 13.61 -4.72
CA GLY A 135 -19.34 13.60 -5.65
C GLY A 135 -20.34 12.46 -5.43
N VAL A 136 -20.11 11.65 -4.37
CA VAL A 136 -21.04 10.60 -3.92
C VAL A 136 -21.51 10.88 -2.48
N LEU A 137 -20.60 11.30 -1.59
CA LEU A 137 -20.89 11.65 -0.21
C LEU A 137 -20.58 13.11 0.04
N LYS A 138 -21.51 13.84 0.64
CA LYS A 138 -21.31 15.23 1.08
C LYS A 138 -21.01 15.28 2.57
N PRO A 139 -20.18 16.25 3.03
CA PRO A 139 -19.84 16.39 4.45
C PRO A 139 -21.06 16.50 5.38
N GLU A 140 -22.10 17.22 4.95
CA GLU A 140 -23.35 17.42 5.71
C GLU A 140 -24.22 16.16 5.82
N ASN A 141 -23.98 15.17 4.97
CA ASN A 141 -24.69 13.89 4.95
C ASN A 141 -24.01 12.81 5.83
N VAL A 142 -22.97 13.18 6.56
CA VAL A 142 -22.29 12.34 7.54
C VAL A 142 -22.67 12.80 8.93
N THR A 143 -23.42 12.00 9.68
CA THR A 143 -24.01 12.37 10.96
C THR A 143 -23.83 11.29 12.03
N ALA A 144 -23.86 11.69 13.30
CA ALA A 144 -23.84 10.80 14.45
C ALA A 144 -25.04 11.15 15.36
N PRO A 145 -26.12 10.37 15.31
CA PRO A 145 -27.28 10.58 16.19
C PRO A 145 -26.98 10.30 17.66
N ASP A 146 -25.99 9.45 17.93
CA ASP A 146 -25.45 9.13 19.26
C ASP A 146 -23.96 8.75 19.16
N ASP A 147 -23.35 8.41 20.31
CA ASP A 147 -21.91 8.09 20.39
C ASP A 147 -21.50 6.79 19.64
N ALA A 148 -22.46 5.91 19.37
CA ALA A 148 -22.20 4.58 18.78
C ALA A 148 -22.77 4.39 17.37
N THR A 149 -23.50 5.39 16.84
CA THR A 149 -24.17 5.27 15.54
C THR A 149 -23.63 6.32 14.56
N LEU A 150 -23.09 5.86 13.43
CA LEU A 150 -22.67 6.70 12.30
C LEU A 150 -23.63 6.49 11.13
N VAL A 151 -24.19 7.56 10.61
CA VAL A 151 -25.09 7.52 9.45
C VAL A 151 -24.47 8.30 8.30
N MET A 152 -24.40 7.67 7.13
CA MET A 152 -23.95 8.28 5.87
C MET A 152 -25.03 8.14 4.81
N LYS A 153 -25.44 9.29 4.22
CA LYS A 153 -26.38 9.31 3.11
C LYS A 153 -25.67 9.73 1.83
N ILE A 154 -25.60 8.83 0.85
CA ILE A 154 -24.99 9.09 -0.44
C ILE A 154 -25.99 9.70 -1.43
N GLU A 155 -25.47 10.52 -2.36
CA GLU A 155 -26.28 11.29 -3.31
C GLU A 155 -26.86 10.44 -4.45
N ARG A 156 -26.28 9.28 -4.71
CA ARG A 156 -26.67 8.34 -5.76
C ARG A 156 -26.15 6.96 -5.46
N GLN A 157 -26.75 5.94 -6.06
CA GLN A 157 -26.21 4.57 -5.95
C GLN A 157 -24.75 4.53 -6.41
N PHE A 158 -23.95 3.86 -5.62
CA PHE A 158 -22.51 3.75 -5.82
C PHE A 158 -22.01 2.42 -5.27
N SER A 159 -21.89 1.41 -6.12
CA SER A 159 -21.54 0.05 -5.72
C SER A 159 -20.21 -0.09 -4.98
N PRO A 160 -19.15 0.73 -5.25
CA PRO A 160 -17.90 0.62 -4.50
C PRO A 160 -17.94 1.26 -3.10
N PHE A 161 -19.06 1.83 -2.65
CA PHE A 161 -19.12 2.60 -1.39
C PHE A 161 -18.60 1.82 -0.19
N MET A 162 -19.06 0.58 -0.02
CA MET A 162 -18.58 -0.27 1.08
C MET A 162 -17.09 -0.59 0.98
N ALA A 163 -16.55 -0.75 -0.22
CA ALA A 163 -15.13 -0.99 -0.43
C ALA A 163 -14.24 0.22 -0.08
N ALA A 164 -14.82 1.43 0.04
CA ALA A 164 -14.12 2.63 0.49
C ALA A 164 -14.09 2.78 2.03
N THR A 165 -14.95 2.08 2.77
CA THR A 165 -15.08 2.24 4.23
C THR A 165 -13.84 1.84 5.05
N PRO A 166 -12.96 0.90 4.61
CA PRO A 166 -11.68 0.66 5.28
C PRO A 166 -10.75 1.89 5.28
N LEU A 167 -10.90 2.78 4.29
CA LEU A 167 -10.12 4.02 4.16
C LEU A 167 -10.71 5.20 4.94
N MET A 168 -11.90 5.06 5.51
CA MET A 168 -12.54 6.02 6.40
C MET A 168 -12.01 5.79 7.82
N MET A 169 -10.79 6.27 8.09
CA MET A 169 -10.07 5.99 9.32
C MET A 169 -10.45 6.98 10.44
N ALA A 170 -10.61 6.44 11.66
CA ALA A 170 -10.88 7.27 12.84
C ALA A 170 -9.64 8.06 13.25
N MET A 171 -9.83 9.35 13.50
CA MET A 171 -8.79 10.27 13.93
C MET A 171 -9.25 11.00 15.20
N ASN A 172 -8.34 11.17 16.14
CA ASN A 172 -8.61 11.88 17.41
C ASN A 172 -8.73 13.39 17.14
N LYS A 173 -9.99 13.83 16.93
CA LYS A 173 -10.31 15.22 16.65
C LYS A 173 -9.75 16.15 17.72
N THR A 174 -9.96 15.84 19.00
CA THR A 174 -9.55 16.69 20.13
C THR A 174 -8.04 16.91 20.15
N LEU A 175 -7.27 15.83 19.94
CA LEU A 175 -5.80 15.90 19.90
C LEU A 175 -5.31 16.74 18.72
N ILE A 176 -5.90 16.54 17.54
CA ILE A 176 -5.49 17.23 16.31
C ILE A 176 -5.83 18.72 16.42
N GLU A 177 -7.04 19.08 16.84
CA GLU A 177 -7.46 20.49 16.99
C GLU A 177 -6.64 21.23 18.05
N ALA A 178 -6.28 20.55 19.16
CA ALA A 178 -5.41 21.12 20.19
C ALA A 178 -3.96 21.36 19.72
N SER A 179 -3.52 20.62 18.71
CA SER A 179 -2.14 20.65 18.18
C SER A 179 -2.03 21.45 16.90
N ALA A 180 -3.14 21.73 16.22
CA ALA A 180 -3.18 22.45 14.96
C ALA A 180 -2.97 23.95 15.16
N LYS A 181 -2.34 24.60 14.16
CA LYS A 181 -2.27 26.06 14.13
C LYS A 181 -3.62 26.64 13.66
N PRO A 182 -3.96 27.88 14.03
CA PRO A 182 -5.23 28.51 13.65
C PRO A 182 -5.48 28.53 12.13
N GLU A 183 -4.46 28.67 11.32
CA GLU A 183 -4.53 28.66 9.85
C GLU A 183 -4.62 27.26 9.24
N ASP A 184 -4.32 26.21 10.00
CA ASP A 184 -4.38 24.80 9.59
C ASP A 184 -5.68 24.15 10.07
N LYS A 185 -6.78 24.46 9.42
CA LYS A 185 -8.13 24.00 9.75
C LYS A 185 -8.22 22.49 10.03
N TRP A 186 -7.44 21.70 9.32
CA TRP A 186 -7.52 20.24 9.37
C TRP A 186 -6.35 19.58 10.10
N GLY A 187 -5.43 20.37 10.68
CA GLY A 187 -4.26 19.85 11.37
C GLY A 187 -3.31 19.05 10.46
N GLU A 188 -3.23 19.43 9.18
CA GLU A 188 -2.46 18.68 8.18
C GLU A 188 -0.97 18.64 8.51
N ALA A 189 -0.42 19.74 9.07
CA ALA A 189 0.98 19.79 9.46
C ALA A 189 1.27 18.86 10.65
N TYR A 190 0.37 18.81 11.64
CA TYR A 190 0.50 17.92 12.79
C TYR A 190 0.42 16.45 12.36
N VAL A 191 -0.64 16.07 11.66
CA VAL A 191 -0.88 14.68 11.23
C VAL A 191 0.18 14.19 10.23
N GLY A 192 0.79 15.09 9.47
CA GLY A 192 1.89 14.76 8.56
C GLY A 192 3.14 14.20 9.25
N GLU A 193 3.30 14.41 10.57
CA GLU A 193 4.48 14.03 11.36
C GLU A 193 4.15 13.26 12.66
N HIS A 194 2.87 13.17 13.03
CA HIS A 194 2.40 12.54 14.27
C HIS A 194 1.24 11.59 14.02
N SER A 195 1.10 10.57 14.85
CA SER A 195 -0.07 9.71 14.87
C SER A 195 -1.16 10.29 15.78
N ALA A 196 -2.40 10.23 15.32
CA ALA A 196 -3.59 10.57 16.09
C ALA A 196 -4.70 9.51 15.89
N GLY A 197 -4.31 8.26 15.72
CA GLY A 197 -5.20 7.14 15.43
C GLY A 197 -5.52 6.28 16.64
N SER A 198 -6.24 5.19 16.36
CA SER A 198 -6.63 4.14 17.30
C SER A 198 -5.87 2.82 17.07
N GLY A 199 -5.01 2.78 16.05
CA GLY A 199 -4.38 1.58 15.55
C GLY A 199 -3.48 0.82 16.53
N PRO A 200 -3.06 -0.39 16.11
CA PRO A 200 -2.31 -1.31 16.96
C PRO A 200 -0.90 -0.83 17.32
N TYR A 201 -0.35 0.13 16.59
CA TYR A 201 0.97 0.68 16.86
C TYR A 201 0.92 2.21 16.98
N LYS A 202 1.73 2.75 17.90
CA LYS A 202 1.95 4.18 18.13
C LYS A 202 3.24 4.63 17.47
N LEU A 203 3.25 5.81 16.87
CA LEU A 203 4.47 6.42 16.36
C LEU A 203 5.40 6.77 17.52
N VAL A 204 6.65 6.34 17.45
CA VAL A 204 7.72 6.66 18.40
C VAL A 204 8.64 7.74 17.85
N SER A 205 9.09 7.55 16.61
CA SER A 205 9.94 8.52 15.93
C SER A 205 9.74 8.45 14.42
N TYR A 206 9.93 9.58 13.76
CA TYR A 206 9.87 9.70 12.32
C TYR A 206 10.98 10.61 11.80
N ASN A 207 11.95 10.03 11.12
CA ASN A 207 12.96 10.73 10.36
C ASN A 207 12.73 10.48 8.87
N ARG A 208 12.19 11.47 8.16
CA ARG A 208 11.79 11.36 6.76
C ARG A 208 12.87 10.79 5.83
N SER A 209 14.15 10.98 6.17
CA SER A 209 15.26 10.59 5.31
C SER A 209 15.93 9.28 5.70
N ALA A 210 15.51 8.64 6.79
CA ALA A 210 16.21 7.48 7.32
C ALA A 210 15.29 6.35 7.81
N ASP A 211 14.45 6.63 8.82
CA ASP A 211 13.66 5.59 9.46
C ASP A 211 12.39 6.12 10.14
N MET A 212 11.48 5.21 10.38
CA MET A 212 10.31 5.42 11.23
C MET A 212 10.22 4.27 12.22
N VAL A 213 9.95 4.58 13.48
CA VAL A 213 9.78 3.59 14.54
C VAL A 213 8.35 3.67 15.07
N ILE A 214 7.68 2.54 15.10
CA ILE A 214 6.37 2.36 15.73
C ILE A 214 6.47 1.32 16.84
N ALA A 215 5.77 1.54 17.96
CA ALA A 215 5.73 0.63 19.10
C ALA A 215 4.31 0.12 19.34
N ARG A 216 4.22 -1.11 19.80
CA ARG A 216 2.97 -1.79 20.12
C ARG A 216 2.11 -0.96 21.08
N ASN A 217 0.84 -0.76 20.72
CA ASN A 217 -0.18 -0.25 21.64
C ASN A 217 -0.69 -1.42 22.50
N ALA A 218 -0.20 -1.53 23.74
CA ALA A 218 -0.57 -2.64 24.62
C ALA A 218 -2.08 -2.73 24.87
N ASP A 219 -2.77 -1.58 24.86
CA ASP A 219 -4.20 -1.43 25.13
C ASP A 219 -5.06 -1.47 23.86
N TYR A 220 -4.52 -2.02 22.76
CA TYR A 220 -5.26 -2.13 21.50
C TYR A 220 -6.53 -2.97 21.68
N PHE A 221 -7.66 -2.46 21.25
CA PHE A 221 -8.98 -3.01 21.57
C PHE A 221 -9.23 -4.42 21.00
N LEU A 222 -8.55 -4.83 19.92
CA LEU A 222 -8.63 -6.21 19.42
C LEU A 222 -7.69 -7.18 20.16
N GLY A 223 -6.84 -6.67 21.05
CA GLY A 223 -5.90 -7.45 21.83
C GLY A 223 -4.74 -8.05 21.00
N TRP A 224 -3.94 -8.87 21.67
CA TRP A 224 -2.71 -9.48 21.15
C TRP A 224 -2.73 -10.99 21.42
N THR A 225 -3.52 -11.74 20.65
CA THR A 225 -3.84 -13.15 20.95
C THR A 225 -3.01 -14.15 20.16
N LYS A 226 -2.26 -13.71 19.13
CA LYS A 226 -1.50 -14.59 18.26
C LYS A 226 -0.02 -14.60 18.67
N GLY A 227 0.44 -15.62 19.41
CA GLY A 227 1.85 -15.80 19.77
C GLY A 227 2.48 -14.62 20.53
N LYS A 228 3.81 -14.48 20.45
CA LYS A 228 4.54 -13.34 21.02
C LYS A 228 4.43 -12.15 20.07
N PRO A 229 3.78 -11.03 20.45
CA PRO A 229 3.59 -9.89 19.56
C PRO A 229 4.92 -9.22 19.22
N ILE A 230 4.96 -8.50 18.11
CA ILE A 230 6.07 -7.62 17.76
C ILE A 230 5.92 -6.34 18.59
N ASP A 231 6.87 -6.04 19.46
CA ASP A 231 6.81 -4.88 20.35
C ASP A 231 7.22 -3.59 19.66
N GLU A 232 8.11 -3.70 18.67
CA GLU A 232 8.63 -2.55 17.93
C GLU A 232 8.90 -2.92 16.47
N VAL A 233 8.48 -2.05 15.57
CA VAL A 233 8.80 -2.15 14.15
C VAL A 233 9.59 -0.90 13.75
N ARG A 234 10.79 -1.09 13.24
CA ARG A 234 11.63 -0.05 12.67
C ARG A 234 11.62 -0.15 11.16
N PHE A 235 10.98 0.76 10.49
CA PHE A 235 11.04 0.87 9.03
C PHE A 235 12.35 1.56 8.63
N VAL A 236 13.21 0.82 7.95
CA VAL A 236 14.52 1.30 7.49
C VAL A 236 14.43 1.63 6.01
N GLN A 237 14.54 2.91 5.67
CA GLN A 237 14.53 3.33 4.29
C GLN A 237 15.91 3.11 3.66
N THR A 238 15.97 2.21 2.72
CA THR A 238 17.14 2.02 1.85
C THR A 238 16.77 1.29 0.58
N SER A 239 17.32 1.72 -0.54
CA SER A 239 17.27 1.03 -1.82
C SER A 239 18.56 0.27 -2.11
N ASP A 240 19.52 0.24 -1.16
CA ASP A 240 20.78 -0.48 -1.30
C ASP A 240 20.64 -1.92 -0.82
N ASP A 241 20.61 -2.84 -1.76
CA ASP A 241 20.52 -4.28 -1.52
C ASP A 241 21.60 -4.82 -0.58
N ALA A 242 22.82 -4.25 -0.63
CA ALA A 242 23.93 -4.64 0.25
C ALA A 242 23.62 -4.29 1.71
N THR A 243 23.01 -3.12 1.95
CA THR A 243 22.56 -2.72 3.29
C THR A 243 21.47 -3.65 3.82
N VAL A 244 20.47 -4.01 2.99
CA VAL A 244 19.41 -4.96 3.39
C VAL A 244 20.00 -6.33 3.72
N LYS A 245 20.94 -6.81 2.91
CA LYS A 245 21.67 -8.06 3.15
C LYS A 245 22.46 -8.01 4.47
N ALA A 246 23.12 -6.89 4.76
CA ALA A 246 23.86 -6.72 6.02
C ALA A 246 22.93 -6.74 7.25
N LEU A 247 21.71 -6.17 7.16
CA LEU A 247 20.69 -6.30 8.20
C LEU A 247 20.29 -7.77 8.42
N ALA A 248 20.14 -8.53 7.33
CA ALA A 248 19.84 -9.97 7.41
C ALA A 248 20.99 -10.76 8.04
N GLU A 249 22.24 -10.51 7.65
CA GLU A 249 23.43 -11.16 8.21
C GLU A 249 23.58 -10.94 9.73
N LYS A 250 23.18 -9.75 10.21
CA LYS A 250 23.14 -9.43 11.65
C LYS A 250 21.93 -10.02 12.37
N GLY A 251 20.94 -10.56 11.64
CA GLY A 251 19.69 -11.06 12.21
C GLY A 251 18.69 -9.97 12.61
N GLU A 252 18.94 -8.72 12.20
CA GLU A 252 18.10 -7.56 12.51
C GLU A 252 16.89 -7.44 11.54
N LEU A 253 17.02 -7.92 10.29
CA LEU A 253 15.96 -7.87 9.31
C LEU A 253 14.80 -8.79 9.70
N GLY A 254 13.62 -8.24 9.96
CA GLY A 254 12.37 -8.99 10.12
C GLY A 254 11.73 -9.30 8.78
N LEU A 255 11.61 -8.27 7.92
CA LEU A 255 10.96 -8.36 6.61
C LEU A 255 11.64 -7.41 5.62
N SER A 256 11.95 -7.89 4.41
CA SER A 256 12.44 -7.04 3.33
C SER A 256 11.30 -6.25 2.66
N SER A 257 11.63 -5.27 1.83
CA SER A 257 10.70 -4.73 0.84
C SER A 257 10.38 -5.78 -0.25
N HIS A 258 9.42 -5.47 -1.11
CA HIS A 258 9.07 -6.29 -2.29
C HIS A 258 9.84 -5.88 -3.57
N GLY A 259 10.78 -4.94 -3.47
CA GLY A 259 11.48 -4.33 -4.60
C GLY A 259 12.98 -4.64 -4.68
N LEU A 260 13.50 -5.61 -3.93
CA LEU A 260 14.91 -6.04 -4.03
C LEU A 260 15.19 -6.75 -5.34
N GLY A 261 16.44 -6.74 -5.76
CA GLY A 261 16.93 -7.56 -6.86
C GLY A 261 16.78 -9.06 -6.58
N ASN A 262 16.59 -9.87 -7.63
CA ASN A 262 16.40 -11.31 -7.50
C ASN A 262 17.54 -12.01 -6.77
N ASP A 263 18.79 -11.66 -7.08
CA ASP A 263 19.98 -12.25 -6.44
C ASP A 263 20.01 -11.97 -4.92
N THR A 264 19.52 -10.81 -4.51
CA THR A 264 19.45 -10.44 -3.09
C THR A 264 18.41 -11.28 -2.35
N TYR A 265 17.20 -11.46 -2.92
CA TYR A 265 16.21 -12.38 -2.37
C TYR A 265 16.76 -13.79 -2.20
N GLU A 266 17.38 -14.35 -3.25
CA GLU A 266 17.97 -15.68 -3.22
C GLU A 266 19.10 -15.78 -2.19
N SER A 267 19.95 -14.75 -2.12
CA SER A 267 21.06 -14.70 -1.16
C SER A 267 20.56 -14.72 0.30
N ILE A 268 19.56 -13.87 0.62
CA ILE A 268 18.99 -13.82 1.98
C ILE A 268 18.18 -15.08 2.26
N GLY A 269 17.39 -15.58 1.31
CA GLY A 269 16.57 -16.79 1.47
C GLY A 269 17.38 -18.06 1.76
N ARG A 270 18.66 -18.12 1.34
CA ARG A 270 19.59 -19.23 1.68
C ARG A 270 20.20 -19.11 3.06
N MET A 271 20.06 -17.98 3.76
CA MET A 271 20.55 -17.85 5.12
C MET A 271 19.74 -18.71 6.08
N LYS A 272 20.37 -19.32 7.07
CA LYS A 272 19.75 -20.27 8.00
C LYS A 272 18.46 -19.75 8.65
N ASN A 273 18.43 -18.45 9.00
CA ASN A 273 17.35 -17.85 9.77
C ASN A 273 16.30 -17.14 8.90
N TYR A 274 16.36 -17.29 7.57
CA TYR A 274 15.47 -16.60 6.63
C TYR A 274 14.71 -17.57 5.75
N LYS A 275 13.56 -17.13 5.27
CA LYS A 275 12.72 -17.79 4.28
C LYS A 275 12.28 -16.76 3.23
N LEU A 276 11.94 -17.22 2.04
CA LEU A 276 11.25 -16.41 1.04
C LEU A 276 9.74 -16.62 1.19
N ILE A 277 9.02 -15.52 1.30
CA ILE A 277 7.58 -15.47 1.15
C ILE A 277 7.31 -15.09 -0.29
N GLN A 278 6.48 -15.88 -0.99
CA GLN A 278 6.01 -15.56 -2.33
C GLN A 278 4.50 -15.71 -2.37
N THR A 279 3.82 -14.71 -2.92
CA THR A 279 2.38 -14.72 -3.03
C THR A 279 1.93 -14.05 -4.32
N ARG A 280 0.86 -14.56 -4.93
CA ARG A 280 0.22 -13.92 -6.06
C ARG A 280 -0.50 -12.66 -5.60
N THR A 281 -0.42 -11.58 -6.39
CA THR A 281 -1.07 -10.32 -6.07
C THR A 281 -2.27 -10.06 -6.98
N ALA A 282 -3.11 -9.10 -6.58
CA ALA A 282 -4.19 -8.60 -7.42
C ALA A 282 -3.75 -7.44 -8.35
N GLY A 283 -2.47 -7.07 -8.30
CA GLY A 283 -1.88 -5.98 -9.07
C GLY A 283 -1.14 -6.45 -10.31
N GLY A 284 -0.44 -5.52 -10.94
CA GLY A 284 0.39 -5.75 -12.11
C GLY A 284 1.55 -4.78 -12.20
N PHE A 285 2.56 -5.15 -12.98
CA PHE A 285 3.58 -4.23 -13.45
C PHE A 285 3.29 -3.88 -14.90
N VAL A 286 3.19 -2.59 -15.16
CA VAL A 286 2.76 -2.05 -16.46
C VAL A 286 3.73 -0.96 -16.94
N ILE A 287 3.79 -0.80 -18.26
CA ILE A 287 4.42 0.36 -18.87
C ILE A 287 3.29 1.23 -19.41
N LYS A 288 3.01 2.33 -18.74
CA LYS A 288 2.01 3.33 -19.11
C LYS A 288 2.46 4.09 -20.35
N LEU A 289 1.56 4.26 -21.33
CA LEU A 289 1.84 4.93 -22.60
C LEU A 289 0.95 6.17 -22.72
N ASN A 290 1.53 7.35 -22.55
CA ASN A 290 0.79 8.63 -22.57
C ASN A 290 0.17 8.89 -23.94
N THR A 291 -1.16 8.81 -24.04
CA THR A 291 -1.91 8.93 -25.31
C THR A 291 -2.00 10.35 -25.85
N LYS A 292 -1.47 11.35 -25.15
CA LYS A 292 -1.55 12.77 -25.52
C LYS A 292 -0.25 13.33 -26.10
N VAL A 293 0.87 12.61 -25.97
CA VAL A 293 2.18 13.13 -26.40
C VAL A 293 2.84 12.24 -27.45
N TYR A 294 3.69 12.87 -28.27
CA TYR A 294 4.56 12.16 -29.21
C TYR A 294 5.49 11.17 -28.48
N PRO A 295 5.71 9.99 -29.01
CA PRO A 295 5.10 9.36 -30.21
C PRO A 295 3.91 8.46 -29.83
N THR A 296 3.56 8.36 -28.56
CA THR A 296 2.57 7.43 -28.01
C THR A 296 1.13 7.91 -28.17
N ASP A 297 0.91 9.10 -28.75
CA ASP A 297 -0.39 9.60 -29.20
C ASP A 297 -0.95 8.84 -30.42
N ASP A 298 -0.14 7.95 -31.04
CA ASP A 298 -0.54 7.04 -32.11
C ASP A 298 -0.70 5.61 -31.58
N VAL A 299 -1.86 4.99 -31.79
CA VAL A 299 -2.14 3.63 -31.31
C VAL A 299 -1.24 2.58 -31.93
N HIS A 300 -0.82 2.77 -33.18
CA HIS A 300 0.08 1.82 -33.86
C HIS A 300 1.49 1.86 -33.26
N VAL A 301 1.96 3.03 -32.80
CA VAL A 301 3.21 3.12 -32.03
C VAL A 301 3.07 2.39 -30.69
N ARG A 302 1.94 2.56 -29.96
CA ARG A 302 1.72 1.84 -28.69
C ARG A 302 1.69 0.32 -28.89
N ARG A 303 1.03 -0.16 -29.95
CA ARG A 303 1.03 -1.59 -30.32
C ARG A 303 2.41 -2.09 -30.72
N ALA A 304 3.18 -1.28 -31.45
CA ALA A 304 4.56 -1.62 -31.79
C ALA A 304 5.42 -1.78 -30.54
N ILE A 305 5.29 -0.89 -29.53
CA ILE A 305 5.98 -1.01 -28.25
C ILE A 305 5.55 -2.30 -27.53
N ALA A 306 4.25 -2.62 -27.51
CA ALA A 306 3.74 -3.84 -26.90
C ALA A 306 4.32 -5.11 -27.57
N TYR A 307 4.36 -5.17 -28.92
CA TYR A 307 4.99 -6.28 -29.63
C TYR A 307 6.52 -6.34 -29.49
N ALA A 308 7.19 -5.22 -29.22
CA ALA A 308 8.61 -5.16 -28.95
C ALA A 308 8.99 -5.47 -27.48
N THR A 309 8.03 -5.73 -26.61
CA THR A 309 8.28 -6.05 -25.20
C THR A 309 8.51 -7.55 -25.03
N ASP A 310 9.69 -7.95 -24.53
CA ASP A 310 10.02 -9.34 -24.22
C ASP A 310 9.42 -9.75 -22.87
N TYR A 311 8.15 -10.12 -22.89
CA TYR A 311 7.37 -10.53 -21.72
C TYR A 311 8.00 -11.72 -20.98
N LYS A 312 8.53 -12.68 -21.74
CA LYS A 312 9.11 -13.89 -21.16
C LYS A 312 10.33 -13.57 -20.30
N THR A 313 11.25 -12.75 -20.80
CA THR A 313 12.43 -12.35 -20.02
C THR A 313 12.02 -11.53 -18.79
N ILE A 314 11.01 -10.63 -18.91
CA ILE A 314 10.50 -9.91 -17.76
C ILE A 314 9.94 -10.88 -16.71
N GLN A 315 9.07 -11.82 -17.11
CA GLN A 315 8.31 -12.69 -16.20
C GLN A 315 9.15 -13.83 -15.58
N GLU A 316 10.15 -14.34 -16.29
CA GLU A 316 10.94 -15.47 -15.83
C GLU A 316 12.25 -15.04 -15.15
N VAL A 317 12.84 -13.90 -15.55
CA VAL A 317 14.19 -13.49 -15.14
C VAL A 317 14.19 -12.23 -14.29
N ILE A 318 13.59 -11.13 -14.80
CA ILE A 318 13.75 -9.81 -14.16
C ILE A 318 12.76 -9.65 -12.99
N TYR A 319 11.48 -9.87 -13.26
CA TYR A 319 10.42 -9.70 -12.25
C TYR A 319 9.46 -10.89 -12.29
N PRO A 320 9.80 -11.97 -11.55
CA PRO A 320 9.06 -13.23 -11.62
C PRO A 320 7.56 -13.10 -11.33
N GLY A 321 6.75 -13.65 -12.23
CA GLY A 321 5.30 -13.55 -12.14
C GLY A 321 4.59 -14.37 -13.22
N PHE A 322 3.38 -13.97 -13.52
CA PHE A 322 2.49 -14.61 -14.48
C PHE A 322 2.10 -13.64 -15.60
N ASP A 323 1.54 -14.18 -16.67
CA ASP A 323 0.93 -13.36 -17.72
C ASP A 323 -0.10 -12.40 -17.13
N MET A 324 0.01 -11.13 -17.48
CA MET A 324 -1.00 -10.13 -17.24
C MET A 324 -1.83 -9.94 -18.52
N LYS A 325 -3.06 -10.45 -18.52
CA LYS A 325 -3.95 -10.42 -19.68
C LYS A 325 -4.83 -9.17 -19.69
N GLY A 326 -4.23 -8.00 -19.83
CA GLY A 326 -4.97 -6.73 -19.87
C GLY A 326 -5.07 -6.02 -18.52
N PRO A 327 -6.00 -5.06 -18.37
CA PRO A 327 -6.01 -4.10 -17.27
C PRO A 327 -6.44 -4.65 -15.91
N LEU A 328 -7.02 -5.86 -15.85
CA LEU A 328 -7.50 -6.47 -14.60
C LEU A 328 -6.86 -7.83 -14.38
N SER A 329 -6.25 -8.03 -13.22
CA SER A 329 -5.68 -9.33 -12.80
C SER A 329 -6.78 -10.38 -12.64
N ASP A 330 -6.44 -11.65 -12.93
CA ASP A 330 -7.30 -12.81 -12.70
C ASP A 330 -7.56 -13.13 -11.20
N ALA A 331 -6.96 -12.38 -10.28
CA ALA A 331 -7.37 -12.38 -8.88
C ALA A 331 -8.85 -11.96 -8.71
N PHE A 332 -9.39 -11.15 -9.63
CA PHE A 332 -10.80 -10.77 -9.71
C PHE A 332 -11.58 -11.71 -10.62
N LYS A 333 -11.61 -13.01 -10.30
CA LYS A 333 -12.05 -14.14 -11.15
C LYS A 333 -13.29 -13.88 -11.99
N ASP A 334 -14.37 -13.35 -11.39
CA ASP A 334 -15.67 -13.19 -12.06
C ASP A 334 -15.70 -11.99 -13.00
N ALA A 335 -14.97 -10.94 -12.65
CA ALA A 335 -14.86 -9.70 -13.44
C ALA A 335 -13.76 -9.78 -14.50
N HIS A 336 -12.77 -10.68 -14.35
CA HIS A 336 -11.67 -10.83 -15.29
C HIS A 336 -12.13 -11.37 -16.65
N ASN A 337 -11.63 -10.79 -17.74
CA ASN A 337 -11.88 -11.28 -19.09
C ASN A 337 -10.75 -12.22 -19.54
N GLY A 338 -10.97 -13.53 -19.38
CA GLY A 338 -10.01 -14.56 -19.77
C GLY A 338 -9.77 -14.71 -21.27
N ASP A 339 -10.62 -14.08 -22.12
CA ASP A 339 -10.49 -14.16 -23.59
C ASP A 339 -9.40 -13.23 -24.13
N ILE A 340 -8.98 -12.24 -23.36
CA ILE A 340 -7.86 -11.36 -23.73
C ILE A 340 -6.56 -12.18 -23.75
N GLN A 341 -5.86 -12.09 -24.85
CA GLN A 341 -4.59 -12.79 -25.02
C GLN A 341 -3.46 -12.05 -24.28
N PRO A 342 -2.50 -12.77 -23.71
CA PRO A 342 -1.31 -12.15 -23.15
C PRO A 342 -0.49 -11.45 -24.22
N GLY A 343 0.33 -10.50 -23.81
CA GLY A 343 1.28 -9.84 -24.71
C GLY A 343 2.22 -10.84 -25.37
N VAL A 344 2.54 -10.58 -26.63
CA VAL A 344 3.42 -11.44 -27.45
C VAL A 344 4.63 -10.63 -27.91
N TYR A 345 5.83 -11.16 -27.72
CA TYR A 345 7.05 -10.59 -28.27
C TYR A 345 7.19 -11.00 -29.74
N ASP A 346 7.06 -10.04 -30.64
CA ASP A 346 7.11 -10.26 -32.11
C ASP A 346 7.59 -8.99 -32.82
N LEU A 347 8.88 -8.92 -33.12
CA LEU A 347 9.50 -7.76 -33.76
C LEU A 347 9.00 -7.50 -35.19
N GLU A 348 8.56 -8.52 -35.90
CA GLU A 348 8.02 -8.33 -37.27
C GLU A 348 6.63 -7.66 -37.19
N LYS A 349 5.77 -8.11 -36.29
CA LYS A 349 4.50 -7.41 -36.03
C LYS A 349 4.71 -6.00 -35.48
N ALA A 350 5.73 -5.79 -34.65
CA ALA A 350 6.08 -4.45 -34.16
C ALA A 350 6.43 -3.51 -35.32
N LYS A 351 7.21 -3.96 -36.30
CA LYS A 351 7.53 -3.20 -37.53
C LYS A 351 6.30 -2.96 -38.41
N GLU A 352 5.43 -3.97 -38.55
CA GLU A 352 4.16 -3.84 -39.28
C GLU A 352 3.25 -2.77 -38.67
N GLU A 353 3.11 -2.77 -37.34
CA GLU A 353 2.35 -1.75 -36.64
C GLU A 353 3.00 -0.36 -36.82
N LEU A 354 4.31 -0.26 -36.65
CA LEU A 354 5.02 1.01 -36.82
C LEU A 354 4.85 1.59 -38.23
N ALA A 355 4.82 0.73 -39.26
CA ALA A 355 4.59 1.13 -40.65
C ALA A 355 3.16 1.68 -40.89
N LYS A 356 2.18 1.37 -40.06
CA LYS A 356 0.79 1.91 -40.10
C LYS A 356 0.66 3.24 -39.36
N SER A 357 1.66 3.60 -38.52
CA SER A 357 1.58 4.81 -37.71
C SER A 357 1.73 6.08 -38.53
N LYS A 358 1.22 7.19 -38.03
CA LYS A 358 1.45 8.52 -38.62
C LYS A 358 2.94 8.95 -38.63
N TYR A 359 3.78 8.20 -37.94
CA TYR A 359 5.22 8.41 -37.84
C TYR A 359 6.03 7.42 -38.69
N ALA A 360 5.38 6.68 -39.58
CA ALA A 360 6.05 5.72 -40.45
C ALA A 360 7.24 6.35 -41.22
N GLY A 361 8.39 5.69 -41.20
CA GLY A 361 9.61 6.18 -41.87
C GLY A 361 10.33 7.34 -41.16
N GLN A 362 9.83 7.83 -40.05
CA GLN A 362 10.49 8.85 -39.24
C GLN A 362 11.39 8.22 -38.16
N LYS A 363 12.43 8.95 -37.75
CA LYS A 363 13.22 8.58 -36.59
C LYS A 363 12.44 8.91 -35.33
N ILE A 364 12.10 7.88 -34.55
CA ILE A 364 11.30 8.03 -33.32
C ILE A 364 12.24 7.97 -32.11
N THR A 365 12.04 8.90 -31.18
CA THR A 365 12.63 8.84 -29.83
C THR A 365 11.51 8.75 -28.81
N LEU A 366 11.53 7.72 -27.96
CA LEU A 366 10.59 7.46 -26.88
C LEU A 366 11.28 7.74 -25.53
N VAL A 367 10.70 8.65 -24.73
CA VAL A 367 11.14 8.85 -23.33
C VAL A 367 10.49 7.79 -22.46
N ASN A 368 11.30 7.04 -21.72
CA ASN A 368 10.85 6.06 -20.72
C ASN A 368 11.31 6.47 -19.33
N SER A 369 10.37 6.70 -18.42
CA SER A 369 10.67 6.98 -17.02
C SER A 369 10.40 5.75 -16.15
N TYR A 370 11.19 5.61 -15.07
CA TYR A 370 11.01 4.55 -14.09
C TYR A 370 11.46 4.99 -12.70
N VAL A 371 11.04 4.25 -11.66
CA VAL A 371 11.39 4.56 -10.26
C VAL A 371 12.83 4.16 -9.99
N ALA A 372 13.72 5.15 -9.84
CA ALA A 372 15.17 4.97 -9.72
C ALA A 372 15.61 4.02 -8.58
N SER A 373 14.78 3.86 -7.54
CA SER A 373 15.06 2.96 -6.40
C SER A 373 14.67 1.49 -6.66
N LEU A 374 14.07 1.17 -7.81
CA LEU A 374 13.61 -0.18 -8.15
C LEU A 374 14.53 -0.78 -9.23
N ALA A 375 15.48 -1.62 -8.82
CA ALA A 375 16.50 -2.17 -9.71
C ALA A 375 15.91 -2.93 -10.91
N PHE A 376 14.84 -3.71 -10.71
CA PHE A 376 14.19 -4.45 -11.78
C PHE A 376 13.59 -3.54 -12.87
N GLU A 377 13.14 -2.33 -12.53
CA GLU A 377 12.63 -1.37 -13.51
C GLU A 377 13.75 -0.85 -14.43
N ALA A 378 14.97 -0.68 -13.91
CA ALA A 378 16.14 -0.36 -14.70
C ALA A 378 16.47 -1.48 -15.70
N GLU A 379 16.42 -2.74 -15.27
CA GLU A 379 16.65 -3.91 -16.12
C GLU A 379 15.60 -4.02 -17.24
N VAL A 380 14.31 -3.78 -16.90
CA VAL A 380 13.24 -3.73 -17.92
C VAL A 380 13.46 -2.59 -18.90
N ALA A 381 13.90 -1.40 -18.45
CA ALA A 381 14.20 -0.28 -19.35
C ALA A 381 15.30 -0.62 -20.34
N LEU A 382 16.37 -1.29 -19.90
CA LEU A 382 17.47 -1.73 -20.78
C LEU A 382 17.03 -2.83 -21.76
N LEU A 383 16.22 -3.79 -21.30
CA LEU A 383 15.65 -4.82 -22.17
C LEU A 383 14.76 -4.19 -23.26
N LEU A 384 13.87 -3.28 -22.86
CA LEU A 384 13.01 -2.55 -23.79
C LEU A 384 13.80 -1.70 -24.77
N GLN A 385 14.88 -1.03 -24.33
CA GLN A 385 15.78 -0.27 -25.21
C GLN A 385 16.37 -1.16 -26.32
N SER A 386 16.91 -2.32 -25.92
CA SER A 386 17.50 -3.26 -26.88
C SER A 386 16.49 -3.77 -27.93
N SER A 387 15.24 -4.01 -27.52
CA SER A 387 14.18 -4.47 -28.41
C SER A 387 13.68 -3.36 -29.35
N LEU A 388 13.49 -2.15 -28.82
CA LEU A 388 12.99 -1.00 -29.58
C LEU A 388 13.99 -0.52 -30.63
N GLU A 389 15.30 -0.59 -30.35
CA GLU A 389 16.35 -0.29 -31.35
C GLU A 389 16.26 -1.17 -32.59
N GLN A 390 15.83 -2.44 -32.45
CA GLN A 390 15.69 -3.38 -33.57
C GLN A 390 14.53 -3.03 -34.51
N ILE A 391 13.60 -2.19 -34.05
CA ILE A 391 12.49 -1.68 -34.87
C ILE A 391 12.64 -0.19 -35.22
N GLY A 392 13.81 0.42 -34.91
CA GLY A 392 14.13 1.80 -35.27
C GLY A 392 13.60 2.87 -34.29
N ILE A 393 13.21 2.50 -33.09
CA ILE A 393 12.85 3.43 -32.00
C ILE A 393 14.02 3.57 -31.03
N THR A 394 14.47 4.80 -30.79
CA THR A 394 15.48 5.10 -29.76
C THR A 394 14.79 5.32 -28.42
N LEU A 395 15.19 4.60 -27.36
CA LEU A 395 14.67 4.80 -26.01
C LEU A 395 15.59 5.73 -25.20
N ASP A 396 15.05 6.86 -24.76
CA ASP A 396 15.69 7.78 -23.82
C ASP A 396 15.24 7.44 -22.39
N ILE A 397 16.12 6.79 -21.63
CA ILE A 397 15.83 6.25 -20.30
C ILE A 397 16.04 7.33 -19.23
N LYS A 398 15.02 7.57 -18.40
CA LYS A 398 14.99 8.58 -17.33
C LYS A 398 14.68 7.95 -15.96
N PRO A 399 15.70 7.58 -15.18
CA PRO A 399 15.47 7.21 -13.77
C PRO A 399 15.02 8.44 -12.97
N GLU A 400 13.90 8.32 -12.26
CA GLU A 400 13.32 9.40 -11.46
C GLU A 400 12.98 8.93 -10.05
N PRO A 401 13.14 9.78 -9.02
CA PRO A 401 12.57 9.49 -7.70
C PRO A 401 11.04 9.43 -7.78
N TRP A 402 10.42 8.61 -6.91
CA TRP A 402 8.96 8.42 -6.92
C TRP A 402 8.16 9.74 -6.84
N ASN A 403 8.56 10.64 -5.93
CA ASN A 403 7.90 11.95 -5.80
C ASN A 403 7.95 12.78 -7.09
N ARG A 404 9.04 12.64 -7.87
CA ARG A 404 9.15 13.31 -9.17
C ARG A 404 8.23 12.70 -10.22
N ILE A 405 8.08 11.37 -10.24
CA ILE A 405 7.12 10.69 -11.11
C ILE A 405 5.70 11.16 -10.81
N VAL A 406 5.33 11.23 -9.53
CA VAL A 406 4.02 11.75 -9.09
C VAL A 406 3.81 13.20 -9.53
N GLU A 407 4.81 14.06 -9.41
CA GLU A 407 4.74 15.45 -9.88
C GLU A 407 4.56 15.53 -11.40
N LEU A 408 5.36 14.77 -12.15
CA LEU A 408 5.31 14.73 -13.63
C LEU A 408 3.95 14.25 -14.14
N SER A 409 3.27 13.35 -13.42
CA SER A 409 1.97 12.81 -13.84
C SER A 409 0.82 13.82 -13.80
N SER A 410 1.03 15.00 -13.21
CA SER A 410 -0.02 16.00 -12.96
C SER A 410 -0.55 16.71 -14.22
N LYS A 411 0.17 16.65 -15.34
CA LYS A 411 -0.21 17.24 -16.63
C LYS A 411 0.23 16.36 -17.79
N PRO A 412 -0.50 16.28 -18.89
CA PRO A 412 -0.14 15.44 -20.03
C PRO A 412 1.23 15.81 -20.62
N ASP A 413 1.53 17.09 -20.74
CA ASP A 413 2.78 17.58 -21.35
C ASP A 413 4.03 17.33 -20.48
N THR A 414 3.86 17.13 -19.18
CA THR A 414 4.96 16.80 -18.25
C THR A 414 5.09 15.30 -18.02
N THR A 415 4.03 14.53 -18.25
CA THR A 415 4.05 13.07 -18.14
C THR A 415 4.88 12.48 -19.28
N PRO A 416 5.91 11.68 -19.01
CA PRO A 416 6.71 11.04 -20.05
C PRO A 416 5.86 10.22 -21.02
N ALA A 417 6.35 10.03 -22.24
CA ALA A 417 5.67 9.24 -23.26
C ALA A 417 5.46 7.78 -22.81
N SER A 418 6.40 7.23 -22.04
CA SER A 418 6.21 5.96 -21.34
C SER A 418 6.72 6.03 -19.90
N THR A 419 6.06 5.32 -18.97
CA THR A 419 6.45 5.25 -17.55
C THR A 419 6.19 3.85 -17.01
N GLN A 420 7.18 3.29 -16.34
CA GLN A 420 7.07 1.98 -15.68
C GLN A 420 6.51 2.16 -14.27
N VAL A 421 5.49 1.38 -13.91
CA VAL A 421 4.91 1.41 -12.56
C VAL A 421 4.31 0.07 -12.15
N ASN A 422 4.34 -0.19 -10.85
CA ASN A 422 3.50 -1.22 -10.24
C ASN A 422 2.13 -0.63 -9.88
N ILE A 423 1.07 -1.33 -10.24
CA ILE A 423 -0.31 -0.99 -9.89
C ILE A 423 -0.89 -2.05 -8.96
N SER A 424 -1.68 -1.62 -8.00
CA SER A 424 -2.40 -2.50 -7.07
C SER A 424 -3.74 -1.88 -6.71
N PRO A 425 -4.78 -2.67 -6.45
CA PRO A 425 -6.06 -2.13 -6.03
C PRO A 425 -5.91 -1.42 -4.68
N THR A 426 -6.32 -0.17 -4.62
CA THR A 426 -6.31 0.65 -3.39
C THR A 426 -7.46 0.31 -2.45
N TYR A 427 -8.49 -0.36 -2.97
CA TYR A 427 -9.62 -0.95 -2.24
C TYR A 427 -10.06 -2.24 -2.93
N PRO A 428 -10.71 -3.17 -2.23
CA PRO A 428 -10.95 -4.53 -2.72
C PRO A 428 -12.12 -4.60 -3.72
N SER A 429 -11.95 -3.96 -4.88
CA SER A 429 -12.93 -3.95 -5.95
C SER A 429 -12.24 -3.83 -7.32
N PRO A 430 -12.75 -4.45 -8.39
CA PRO A 430 -12.30 -4.20 -9.76
C PRO A 430 -12.33 -2.72 -10.12
N ASP A 431 -13.30 -1.95 -9.59
CA ASP A 431 -13.42 -0.50 -9.78
C ASP A 431 -12.12 0.24 -9.46
N ALA A 432 -11.36 -0.21 -8.44
CA ALA A 432 -10.06 0.37 -8.08
C ALA A 432 -9.06 0.36 -9.23
N MET A 433 -9.14 -0.63 -10.12
CA MET A 433 -8.26 -0.79 -11.26
C MET A 433 -8.76 -0.01 -12.48
N PHE A 434 -10.07 0.20 -12.63
CA PHE A 434 -10.62 0.89 -13.79
C PHE A 434 -10.74 2.41 -13.57
N TYR A 435 -11.37 2.84 -12.48
CA TYR A 435 -11.59 4.27 -12.25
C TYR A 435 -10.28 5.03 -12.08
N ASN A 436 -9.39 4.55 -11.20
CA ASN A 436 -8.15 5.26 -10.89
C ASN A 436 -7.18 5.32 -12.07
N GLN A 437 -7.25 4.38 -13.01
CA GLN A 437 -6.35 4.35 -14.15
C GLN A 437 -6.98 5.00 -15.39
N TYR A 438 -8.21 4.65 -15.74
CA TYR A 438 -8.75 4.92 -17.09
C TYR A 438 -9.89 5.93 -17.14
N HIS A 439 -10.47 6.33 -16.00
CA HIS A 439 -11.51 7.36 -16.02
C HIS A 439 -10.90 8.75 -16.18
N SER A 440 -11.43 9.57 -17.08
CA SER A 440 -10.89 10.92 -17.39
C SER A 440 -10.77 11.83 -16.17
N LYS A 441 -11.63 11.68 -15.16
CA LYS A 441 -11.55 12.43 -13.88
C LYS A 441 -10.38 12.02 -12.99
N ALA A 442 -9.77 10.84 -13.21
CA ALA A 442 -8.58 10.40 -12.50
C ALA A 442 -7.28 10.87 -13.17
N SER A 443 -7.36 11.45 -14.36
CA SER A 443 -6.20 12.01 -15.07
C SER A 443 -5.49 13.07 -14.22
N GLY A 444 -4.17 13.08 -14.30
CA GLY A 444 -3.32 13.94 -13.44
C GLY A 444 -2.89 13.27 -12.14
N THR A 445 -3.12 11.97 -12.00
CA THR A 445 -2.59 11.13 -10.93
C THR A 445 -1.57 10.13 -11.48
N TRP A 446 -0.69 9.62 -10.62
CA TRP A 446 0.31 8.63 -11.01
C TRP A 446 -0.30 7.30 -11.50
N MET A 447 -1.54 6.99 -11.13
CA MET A 447 -2.23 5.79 -11.64
C MET A 447 -2.76 5.96 -13.06
N SER A 448 -3.01 7.19 -13.52
CA SER A 448 -3.60 7.51 -14.82
C SER A 448 -2.63 8.27 -15.74
N MET A 449 -1.37 7.81 -15.81
CA MET A 449 -0.33 8.43 -16.63
C MET A 449 -0.48 8.18 -18.14
N GLU A 450 -1.31 7.23 -18.53
CA GLU A 450 -1.69 7.00 -19.94
C GLU A 450 -2.58 8.10 -20.50
N TRP A 451 -3.20 8.94 -19.65
CA TRP A 451 -4.07 10.06 -20.08
C TRP A 451 -5.13 9.64 -21.10
N LEU A 452 -5.78 8.48 -20.89
CA LEU A 452 -6.65 7.86 -21.90
C LEU A 452 -7.82 8.77 -22.33
N GLN A 453 -8.50 9.43 -21.40
CA GLN A 453 -9.58 10.40 -21.63
C GLN A 453 -10.52 10.03 -22.80
N ASN A 454 -11.27 8.96 -22.62
CA ASN A 454 -12.18 8.39 -23.61
C ASN A 454 -13.60 8.34 -23.03
N ALA A 455 -14.54 9.06 -23.68
CA ALA A 455 -15.92 9.19 -23.20
C ALA A 455 -16.69 7.85 -23.16
N GLU A 456 -16.38 6.88 -24.03
CA GLU A 456 -17.00 5.56 -24.00
C GLU A 456 -16.53 4.76 -22.78
N ILE A 457 -15.22 4.80 -22.48
CA ILE A 457 -14.63 4.17 -21.28
C ILE A 457 -15.21 4.84 -20.02
N ASP A 458 -15.25 6.18 -19.97
CA ASP A 458 -15.85 6.91 -18.85
C ASP A 458 -17.30 6.48 -18.60
N GLY A 459 -18.10 6.40 -19.68
CA GLY A 459 -19.51 5.99 -19.59
C GLY A 459 -19.71 4.56 -19.07
N LEU A 460 -18.85 3.63 -19.46
CA LEU A 460 -18.89 2.25 -18.96
C LEU A 460 -18.45 2.18 -17.49
N ILE A 461 -17.42 2.92 -17.09
CA ILE A 461 -16.97 3.00 -15.69
C ILE A 461 -18.08 3.62 -14.83
N ASP A 462 -18.69 4.73 -15.26
CA ASP A 462 -19.81 5.36 -14.54
C ASP A 462 -21.02 4.41 -14.44
N LYS A 463 -21.34 3.67 -15.52
CA LYS A 463 -22.40 2.66 -15.54
C LYS A 463 -22.16 1.57 -14.49
N VAL A 464 -20.99 0.94 -14.50
CA VAL A 464 -20.71 -0.17 -13.56
C VAL A 464 -20.71 0.31 -12.10
N ARG A 465 -20.29 1.54 -11.84
CA ARG A 465 -20.32 2.16 -10.51
C ARG A 465 -21.75 2.45 -10.02
N ALA A 466 -22.70 2.66 -10.92
CA ALA A 466 -24.10 2.87 -10.60
C ALA A 466 -24.92 1.56 -10.56
N THR A 467 -24.36 0.44 -11.01
CA THR A 467 -25.03 -0.87 -11.10
C THR A 467 -24.87 -1.63 -9.80
N THR A 468 -25.95 -2.20 -9.26
CA THR A 468 -25.95 -3.04 -8.04
C THR A 468 -25.98 -4.53 -8.36
N ASP A 469 -26.44 -4.93 -9.54
CA ASP A 469 -26.41 -6.33 -9.99
C ASP A 469 -24.99 -6.77 -10.32
N VAL A 470 -24.50 -7.77 -9.60
CA VAL A 470 -23.12 -8.27 -9.71
C VAL A 470 -22.85 -8.89 -11.09
N GLY A 471 -23.85 -9.55 -11.69
CA GLY A 471 -23.72 -10.16 -13.01
C GLY A 471 -23.53 -9.09 -14.10
N GLU A 472 -24.34 -8.02 -14.05
CA GLU A 472 -24.20 -6.89 -14.96
C GLU A 472 -22.88 -6.13 -14.74
N GLN A 473 -22.43 -5.96 -13.48
CA GLN A 473 -21.12 -5.37 -13.17
C GLN A 473 -20.00 -6.19 -13.83
N ASN A 474 -19.97 -7.50 -13.63
CA ASN A 474 -18.94 -8.37 -14.18
C ASN A 474 -18.93 -8.35 -15.72
N ALA A 475 -20.11 -8.35 -16.36
CA ALA A 475 -20.22 -8.22 -17.82
C ALA A 475 -19.65 -6.89 -18.32
N THR A 476 -19.96 -5.76 -17.64
CA THR A 476 -19.44 -4.44 -17.98
C THR A 476 -17.93 -4.35 -17.77
N TYR A 477 -17.39 -4.96 -16.71
CA TYR A 477 -15.93 -5.03 -16.51
C TYR A 477 -15.22 -5.82 -17.62
N LYS A 478 -15.81 -6.89 -18.13
CA LYS A 478 -15.25 -7.65 -19.27
C LYS A 478 -15.27 -6.86 -20.56
N GLU A 479 -16.35 -6.10 -20.81
CA GLU A 479 -16.43 -5.17 -21.94
C GLU A 479 -15.37 -4.07 -21.84
N LEU A 480 -15.21 -3.45 -20.66
CA LEU A 480 -14.17 -2.44 -20.40
C LEU A 480 -12.78 -2.96 -20.74
N GLN A 481 -12.45 -4.18 -20.28
CA GLN A 481 -11.14 -4.79 -20.54
C GLN A 481 -10.87 -4.94 -22.03
N THR A 482 -11.85 -5.40 -22.81
CA THR A 482 -11.71 -5.54 -24.27
C THR A 482 -11.45 -4.18 -24.93
N LYS A 483 -12.27 -3.17 -24.61
CA LYS A 483 -12.14 -1.84 -25.21
C LYS A 483 -10.82 -1.15 -24.83
N ILE A 484 -10.38 -1.29 -23.59
CA ILE A 484 -9.11 -0.73 -23.14
C ILE A 484 -7.94 -1.46 -23.83
N ALA A 485 -8.01 -2.79 -23.97
CA ALA A 485 -6.98 -3.56 -24.68
C ALA A 485 -6.85 -3.12 -26.15
N ASP A 486 -7.96 -2.85 -26.83
CA ASP A 486 -7.97 -2.35 -28.22
C ASP A 486 -7.28 -0.99 -28.37
N LEU A 487 -7.37 -0.13 -27.37
CA LEU A 487 -6.74 1.20 -27.34
C LEU A 487 -5.25 1.14 -26.96
N GLN A 488 -4.76 0.04 -26.39
CA GLN A 488 -3.39 -0.19 -25.95
C GLN A 488 -2.79 0.99 -25.16
N PRO A 489 -3.41 1.49 -24.09
CA PRO A 489 -2.84 2.58 -23.30
C PRO A 489 -1.68 2.13 -22.43
N ASP A 490 -1.57 0.83 -22.17
CA ASP A 490 -0.54 0.21 -21.34
C ASP A 490 0.08 -0.99 -22.03
N VAL A 491 1.34 -1.32 -21.69
CA VAL A 491 1.90 -2.65 -21.84
C VAL A 491 1.71 -3.37 -20.52
N TRP A 492 0.86 -4.39 -20.50
CA TRP A 492 0.64 -5.24 -19.31
C TRP A 492 1.73 -6.30 -19.24
N ALA A 493 2.84 -5.97 -18.57
CA ALA A 493 4.07 -6.73 -18.68
C ALA A 493 4.06 -8.02 -17.83
N VAL A 494 3.61 -7.94 -16.59
CA VAL A 494 3.56 -9.09 -15.68
C VAL A 494 2.60 -8.87 -14.52
N ALA A 495 1.89 -9.93 -14.10
CA ALA A 495 1.24 -10.03 -12.80
C ALA A 495 2.27 -10.60 -11.80
N PRO A 496 2.97 -9.76 -11.02
CA PRO A 496 4.13 -10.21 -10.29
C PRO A 496 3.77 -11.07 -9.08
N ASN A 497 4.63 -12.01 -8.76
CA ASN A 497 4.66 -12.58 -7.43
C ASN A 497 5.26 -11.55 -6.46
N ARG A 498 4.48 -11.14 -5.45
CA ARG A 498 5.03 -10.37 -4.35
C ARG A 498 6.00 -11.25 -3.57
N ARG A 499 7.21 -10.76 -3.36
CA ARG A 499 8.28 -11.50 -2.69
C ARG A 499 8.78 -10.72 -1.50
N TYR A 500 9.03 -11.43 -0.40
CA TYR A 500 9.71 -10.89 0.77
C TYR A 500 10.75 -11.89 1.26
N ALA A 501 11.91 -11.41 1.64
CA ALA A 501 12.83 -12.15 2.50
C ALA A 501 12.42 -11.87 3.94
N ALA A 502 12.03 -12.90 4.68
CA ALA A 502 11.51 -12.79 6.04
C ALA A 502 12.33 -13.63 7.02
N ASN A 503 12.53 -13.10 8.23
CA ASN A 503 13.06 -13.90 9.32
C ASN A 503 12.11 -15.08 9.59
N LYS A 504 12.65 -16.29 9.77
CA LYS A 504 11.85 -17.50 10.02
C LYS A 504 11.01 -17.42 11.29
N CYS A 505 11.44 -16.64 12.27
CA CYS A 505 10.65 -16.41 13.48
C CYS A 505 9.47 -15.46 13.26
N LEU A 506 9.47 -14.65 12.20
CA LEU A 506 8.35 -13.78 11.86
C LEU A 506 7.25 -14.60 11.16
N GLN A 507 6.13 -14.80 11.87
CA GLN A 507 4.99 -15.57 11.43
C GLN A 507 3.76 -14.67 11.26
N GLY A 508 2.69 -15.18 10.60
CA GLY A 508 1.41 -14.50 10.49
C GLY A 508 1.23 -13.65 9.23
N TYR A 509 2.20 -13.67 8.29
CA TYR A 509 1.98 -13.03 7.00
C TYR A 509 0.83 -13.72 6.24
N GLU A 510 -0.14 -12.94 5.82
CA GLU A 510 -1.23 -13.35 4.96
C GLU A 510 -1.49 -12.25 3.94
N PHE A 511 -1.53 -12.59 2.65
CA PHE A 511 -1.83 -11.63 1.60
C PHE A 511 -3.27 -11.14 1.71
N ILE A 512 -3.46 -9.83 1.71
CA ILE A 512 -4.77 -9.17 1.65
C ILE A 512 -4.82 -8.40 0.33
N PRO A 513 -5.85 -8.58 -0.52
CA PRO A 513 -5.92 -7.97 -1.85
C PRO A 513 -6.33 -6.49 -1.81
N MET A 514 -5.66 -5.74 -0.95
CA MET A 514 -5.74 -4.29 -0.80
C MET A 514 -4.35 -3.76 -0.49
N GLN A 515 -4.00 -2.60 -1.03
CA GLN A 515 -2.65 -2.05 -0.99
C GLN A 515 -2.11 -1.94 0.45
N SER A 516 -1.06 -2.71 0.75
CA SER A 516 -0.33 -2.74 2.04
C SER A 516 -1.13 -3.20 3.27
N TRP A 517 -2.38 -3.65 3.13
CA TRP A 517 -3.17 -4.20 4.25
C TRP A 517 -2.56 -5.48 4.83
N ASP A 518 -1.84 -6.24 4.01
CA ASP A 518 -1.04 -7.41 4.39
C ASP A 518 0.15 -7.07 5.30
N LEU A 519 0.48 -5.79 5.48
CA LEU A 519 1.57 -5.30 6.35
C LEU A 519 1.06 -4.63 7.64
N ASN A 520 -0.13 -4.96 8.08
CA ASN A 520 -0.58 -4.66 9.44
C ASN A 520 0.11 -5.61 10.43
N PHE A 521 1.06 -5.09 11.20
CA PHE A 521 1.91 -5.88 12.09
C PHE A 521 1.17 -6.47 13.30
N SER A 522 -0.08 -6.09 13.57
CA SER A 522 -0.91 -6.79 14.56
C SER A 522 -1.26 -8.23 14.15
N ASN A 523 -1.18 -8.55 12.86
CA ASN A 523 -1.36 -9.91 12.35
C ASN A 523 -0.10 -10.77 12.51
N PHE A 524 1.06 -10.16 12.72
CA PHE A 524 2.34 -10.85 12.85
C PHE A 524 2.63 -11.21 14.31
N HIS A 525 3.42 -12.26 14.48
CA HIS A 525 3.92 -12.66 15.78
C HIS A 525 5.31 -13.30 15.64
N TRP A 526 6.03 -13.36 16.75
CA TRP A 526 7.36 -13.93 16.79
C TRP A 526 7.32 -15.35 17.37
N ASP A 527 7.62 -16.33 16.54
CA ASP A 527 7.73 -17.74 16.95
C ASP A 527 8.88 -18.42 16.20
N CYS A 528 9.98 -18.68 16.91
CA CYS A 528 11.17 -19.35 16.35
C CYS A 528 11.06 -20.89 16.34
N LYS A 529 9.95 -21.46 16.83
CA LYS A 529 9.72 -22.92 16.89
C LYS A 529 8.78 -23.42 15.81
N ALA A 530 8.13 -22.49 15.08
CA ALA A 530 7.25 -22.82 13.97
C ALA A 530 8.11 -23.17 12.74
N GLU A 531 8.55 -24.41 12.61
CA GLU A 531 9.13 -24.99 11.39
C GLU A 531 8.16 -25.96 10.75
#